data_09e263506b7b6c7e5a340657166e462d
#
_entry.id   09e263506b7b6c7e5a340657166e462d
#
_cell.length_a   1.000
_cell.length_b   1.000
_cell.length_c   1.000
_cell.angle_alpha   90.00
_cell.angle_beta   90.00
_cell.angle_gamma   90.00
#
_symmetry.space_group_name_H-M   'P 1'
#
loop_
_entity.id
_entity.type
_entity.pdbx_description
1 polymer ?
#
loop_
_entity_poly.entity_id
_entity_poly.type
_entity_poly.pdbx_seq_one_letter_code
_entity_poly.pdbx_strand_id
1 'polypeptide(L)'
;MKEITKRTITGAVYVLSVIVAVCFNRYIAAAYFAIVAALGLKEFLSIAKQNGIKLNQPMVYLCATLLYCSVAASCFPLDLVCEQWFLICNVLRLAFFAAVLCLIIASLYTQTDKPFTSLAYSLTSLAYVVFPLALSNVLFDAGAEGGFNLLLAVFVFAWCNDTFAYLVGCKFGKHRLFERHSPKKSWEGFFGGLAATLLASGVVFWIEGGNLLFWHLIALIVSIVGTFGDLVESMFKRQMGVKDSGNILPGHGGILDRFDILLTVLPAVWIVVELFTMITWKMIY
;
A
#
# COMPACT_ATOMS: atom_id res chain seq x y z
N MET A 1 -29.94 2.49 12.53
CA MET A 1 -29.25 3.76 12.86
C MET A 1 -27.88 3.54 13.51
N LYS A 2 -27.75 2.77 14.60
CA LYS A 2 -26.43 2.56 15.28
C LYS A 2 -25.30 2.01 14.40
N GLU A 3 -25.58 1.13 13.43
CA GLU A 3 -24.56 0.55 12.55
C GLU A 3 -24.03 1.53 11.49
N ILE A 4 -24.90 2.33 10.89
CA ILE A 4 -24.50 3.36 9.91
C ILE A 4 -23.66 4.43 10.60
N THR A 5 -24.10 4.91 11.77
CA THR A 5 -23.34 5.89 12.56
C THR A 5 -21.93 5.37 12.92
N LYS A 6 -21.84 4.09 13.34
CA LYS A 6 -20.57 3.45 13.66
C LYS A 6 -19.64 3.39 12.44
N ARG A 7 -20.16 3.03 11.28
CA ARG A 7 -19.40 3.02 10.03
C ARG A 7 -18.91 4.42 9.65
N THR A 8 -19.78 5.43 9.68
CA THR A 8 -19.39 6.81 9.36
C THR A 8 -18.27 7.32 10.27
N ILE A 9 -18.38 7.09 11.58
CA ILE A 9 -17.35 7.51 12.54
C ILE A 9 -16.02 6.81 12.28
N THR A 10 -16.04 5.49 12.10
CA THR A 10 -14.80 4.72 11.86
C THR A 10 -14.13 5.14 10.54
N GLY A 11 -14.94 5.39 9.48
CA GLY A 11 -14.41 5.88 8.20
C GLY A 11 -13.81 7.29 8.33
N ALA A 12 -14.47 8.18 9.05
CA ALA A 12 -13.96 9.54 9.31
C ALA A 12 -12.66 9.51 10.12
N VAL A 13 -12.58 8.67 11.16
CA VAL A 13 -11.35 8.47 11.95
C VAL A 13 -10.21 7.94 11.09
N TYR A 14 -10.48 6.96 10.22
CA TYR A 14 -9.50 6.44 9.27
C TYR A 14 -8.95 7.55 8.36
N VAL A 15 -9.83 8.28 7.67
CA VAL A 15 -9.42 9.36 6.76
C VAL A 15 -8.63 10.44 7.51
N LEU A 16 -9.12 10.87 8.68
CA LEU A 16 -8.45 11.88 9.50
C LEU A 16 -7.06 11.38 9.98
N SER A 17 -6.95 10.12 10.39
CA SER A 17 -5.66 9.56 10.83
C SER A 17 -4.62 9.55 9.72
N VAL A 18 -5.01 9.23 8.46
CA VAL A 18 -4.14 9.29 7.29
C VAL A 18 -3.72 10.73 7.02
N ILE A 19 -4.66 11.68 6.99
CA ILE A 19 -4.36 13.09 6.72
C ILE A 19 -3.39 13.63 7.78
N VAL A 20 -3.66 13.40 9.06
CA VAL A 20 -2.77 13.83 10.15
C VAL A 20 -1.39 13.20 9.99
N ALA A 21 -1.31 11.88 9.73
CA ALA A 21 -0.04 11.20 9.58
C ALA A 21 0.79 11.76 8.42
N VAL A 22 0.16 12.01 7.27
CA VAL A 22 0.84 12.43 6.04
C VAL A 22 1.14 13.93 6.02
N CYS A 23 0.28 14.77 6.62
CA CYS A 23 0.47 16.23 6.58
C CYS A 23 1.34 16.77 7.73
N PHE A 24 1.54 16.03 8.81
CA PHE A 24 2.20 16.58 10.01
C PHE A 24 3.73 16.59 9.88
N ASN A 25 4.35 15.43 9.76
CA ASN A 25 5.77 15.29 9.42
C ASN A 25 6.12 13.85 9.05
N ARG A 26 7.32 13.66 8.45
CA ARG A 26 7.80 12.35 7.99
C ARG A 26 7.93 11.29 9.11
N TYR A 27 8.30 11.69 10.33
CA TYR A 27 8.49 10.74 11.43
C TYR A 27 7.14 10.16 11.88
N ILE A 28 6.11 11.01 11.92
CA ILE A 28 4.74 10.58 12.23
C ILE A 28 4.20 9.70 11.11
N ALA A 29 4.43 10.07 9.85
CA ALA A 29 4.07 9.23 8.71
C ALA A 29 4.78 7.86 8.76
N ALA A 30 6.10 7.84 8.99
CA ALA A 30 6.87 6.61 9.12
C ALA A 30 6.34 5.71 10.26
N ALA A 31 6.09 6.28 11.43
CA ALA A 31 5.53 5.54 12.56
C ALA A 31 4.12 5.01 12.27
N TYR A 32 3.27 5.82 11.63
CA TYR A 32 1.91 5.43 11.24
C TYR A 32 1.94 4.24 10.28
N PHE A 33 2.72 4.32 9.19
CA PHE A 33 2.79 3.24 8.22
C PHE A 33 3.53 2.00 8.74
N ALA A 34 4.46 2.14 9.72
CA ALA A 34 5.02 1.00 10.44
C ALA A 34 3.94 0.24 11.22
N ILE A 35 3.06 0.96 11.91
CA ILE A 35 1.94 0.36 12.65
C ILE A 35 0.96 -0.31 11.68
N VAL A 36 0.61 0.36 10.58
CA VAL A 36 -0.26 -0.19 9.53
C VAL A 36 0.35 -1.45 8.94
N ALA A 37 1.65 -1.45 8.63
CA ALA A 37 2.37 -2.63 8.11
C ALA A 37 2.38 -3.80 9.11
N ALA A 38 2.62 -3.52 10.39
CA ALA A 38 2.60 -4.54 11.44
C ALA A 38 1.20 -5.16 11.63
N LEU A 39 0.15 -4.31 11.64
CA LEU A 39 -1.23 -4.77 11.77
C LEU A 39 -1.69 -5.53 10.52
N GLY A 40 -1.41 -5.02 9.32
CA GLY A 40 -1.72 -5.69 8.07
C GLY A 40 -1.00 -7.04 7.92
N LEU A 41 0.29 -7.08 8.30
CA LEU A 41 1.05 -8.33 8.36
C LEU A 41 0.41 -9.33 9.34
N LYS A 42 0.01 -8.89 10.53
CA LYS A 42 -0.68 -9.72 11.51
C LYS A 42 -1.97 -10.31 10.95
N GLU A 43 -2.79 -9.51 10.25
CA GLU A 43 -4.02 -9.99 9.61
C GLU A 43 -3.71 -11.03 8.53
N PHE A 44 -2.77 -10.74 7.62
CA PHE A 44 -2.34 -11.67 6.57
C PHE A 44 -1.88 -13.02 7.13
N LEU A 45 -0.99 -12.99 8.12
CA LEU A 45 -0.49 -14.21 8.78
C LEU A 45 -1.60 -14.96 9.54
N SER A 46 -2.55 -14.24 10.13
CA SER A 46 -3.71 -14.83 10.82
C SER A 46 -4.61 -15.60 9.86
N ILE A 47 -4.91 -15.02 8.69
CA ILE A 47 -5.69 -15.65 7.63
C ILE A 47 -4.99 -16.92 7.12
N ALA A 48 -3.69 -16.84 6.86
CA ALA A 48 -2.90 -17.99 6.44
C ALA A 48 -2.92 -19.13 7.50
N LYS A 49 -2.75 -18.76 8.78
CA LYS A 49 -2.81 -19.71 9.91
C LYS A 49 -4.17 -20.39 10.04
N GLN A 50 -5.27 -19.64 9.90
CA GLN A 50 -6.63 -20.19 9.94
C GLN A 50 -6.86 -21.23 8.82
N ASN A 51 -6.15 -21.11 7.71
CA ASN A 51 -6.15 -22.06 6.59
C ASN A 51 -5.12 -23.20 6.74
N GLY A 52 -4.61 -23.43 7.94
CA GLY A 52 -3.70 -24.54 8.26
C GLY A 52 -2.26 -24.33 7.81
N ILE A 53 -1.89 -23.12 7.34
CA ILE A 53 -0.52 -22.82 6.91
C ILE A 53 0.31 -22.50 8.14
N LYS A 54 1.28 -23.35 8.46
CA LYS A 54 2.19 -23.16 9.59
C LYS A 54 3.33 -22.21 9.19
N LEU A 55 3.38 -21.02 9.78
CA LEU A 55 4.36 -19.98 9.48
C LEU A 55 5.33 -19.82 10.65
N ASN A 56 6.60 -19.56 10.35
CA ASN A 56 7.58 -19.13 11.34
C ASN A 56 7.38 -17.62 11.62
N GLN A 57 6.33 -17.30 12.39
CA GLN A 57 5.92 -15.93 12.64
C GLN A 57 7.04 -15.05 13.22
N PRO A 58 7.83 -15.46 14.24
CA PRO A 58 8.91 -14.63 14.77
C PRO A 58 9.91 -14.19 13.69
N MET A 59 10.28 -15.14 12.80
CA MET A 59 11.23 -14.85 11.73
C MET A 59 10.64 -13.93 10.66
N VAL A 60 9.35 -14.09 10.34
CA VAL A 60 8.64 -13.19 9.41
C VAL A 60 8.56 -11.78 9.98
N TYR A 61 8.25 -11.61 11.28
CA TYR A 61 8.24 -10.29 11.92
C TYR A 61 9.63 -9.66 11.97
N LEU A 62 10.69 -10.44 12.21
CA LEU A 62 12.07 -9.94 12.14
C LEU A 62 12.40 -9.43 10.74
N CYS A 63 12.12 -10.23 9.69
CA CYS A 63 12.31 -9.81 8.30
C CYS A 63 11.49 -8.55 7.97
N ALA A 64 10.25 -8.49 8.41
CA ALA A 64 9.37 -7.34 8.19
C ALA A 64 9.90 -6.05 8.83
N THR A 65 10.36 -6.14 10.08
CA THR A 65 10.95 -4.99 10.78
C THR A 65 12.22 -4.52 10.07
N LEU A 66 13.13 -5.43 9.71
CA LEU A 66 14.36 -5.09 9.00
C LEU A 66 14.08 -4.49 7.63
N LEU A 67 13.12 -5.04 6.87
CA LEU A 67 12.69 -4.48 5.59
C LEU A 67 12.17 -3.06 5.74
N TYR A 68 11.19 -2.87 6.64
CA TYR A 68 10.60 -1.55 6.87
C TYR A 68 11.65 -0.53 7.32
N CYS A 69 12.46 -0.87 8.31
CA CYS A 69 13.51 0.01 8.84
C CYS A 69 14.59 0.32 7.79
N SER A 70 14.96 -0.64 6.93
CA SER A 70 15.97 -0.40 5.89
C SER A 70 15.50 0.59 4.83
N VAL A 71 14.21 0.55 4.46
CA VAL A 71 13.62 1.51 3.53
C VAL A 71 13.43 2.87 4.21
N ALA A 72 12.83 2.90 5.39
CA ALA A 72 12.59 4.13 6.12
C ALA A 72 13.88 4.89 6.43
N ALA A 73 14.92 4.19 6.92
CA ALA A 73 16.21 4.79 7.21
C ALA A 73 16.87 5.45 5.99
N SER A 74 16.68 4.86 4.80
CA SER A 74 17.24 5.43 3.56
C SER A 74 16.58 6.75 3.14
N CYS A 75 15.43 7.08 3.70
CA CYS A 75 14.65 8.28 3.38
C CYS A 75 14.85 9.42 4.40
N PHE A 76 15.61 9.23 5.49
CA PHE A 76 15.83 10.30 6.45
C PHE A 76 16.76 11.41 5.88
N PRO A 77 16.49 12.70 6.21
CA PRO A 77 17.19 13.81 5.61
C PRO A 77 18.70 13.79 5.89
N LEU A 78 19.43 14.17 4.85
CA LEU A 78 20.88 14.17 4.75
C LEU A 78 21.62 15.12 5.72
N ASP A 79 20.92 16.02 6.41
CA ASP A 79 21.51 16.94 7.38
C ASP A 79 22.20 16.24 8.56
N LEU A 80 21.87 14.96 8.75
CA LEU A 80 22.52 14.05 9.71
C LEU A 80 23.43 13.01 9.01
N VAL A 81 23.66 13.13 7.69
CA VAL A 81 24.48 12.16 6.95
C VAL A 81 25.95 12.36 7.28
N CYS A 82 26.31 11.76 8.40
CA CYS A 82 27.67 11.32 8.64
C CYS A 82 27.89 9.93 7.98
N GLU A 83 29.12 9.56 7.74
CA GLU A 83 29.49 8.21 7.26
C GLU A 83 28.82 7.09 8.07
N GLN A 84 28.56 7.34 9.35
CA GLN A 84 27.88 6.43 10.26
C GLN A 84 26.43 6.12 9.84
N TRP A 85 25.68 7.12 9.33
CA TRP A 85 24.30 6.90 8.86
C TRP A 85 24.26 6.02 7.61
N PHE A 86 25.16 6.27 6.67
CA PHE A 86 25.31 5.42 5.49
C PHE A 86 25.64 3.97 5.87
N LEU A 87 26.51 3.78 6.87
CA LEU A 87 26.83 2.47 7.42
C LEU A 87 25.59 1.80 8.02
N ILE A 88 24.80 2.53 8.82
CA ILE A 88 23.56 2.01 9.43
C ILE A 88 22.57 1.53 8.35
N CYS A 89 22.32 2.31 7.31
CA CYS A 89 21.43 1.93 6.22
C CYS A 89 21.90 0.65 5.52
N ASN A 90 23.21 0.53 5.26
CA ASN A 90 23.79 -0.66 4.65
C ASN A 90 23.71 -1.87 5.57
N VAL A 91 23.98 -1.72 6.85
CA VAL A 91 23.88 -2.79 7.86
C VAL A 91 22.42 -3.29 7.94
N LEU A 92 21.43 -2.39 8.00
CA LEU A 92 20.01 -2.78 8.01
C LEU A 92 19.63 -3.56 6.75
N ARG A 93 20.10 -3.12 5.59
CA ARG A 93 19.85 -3.80 4.31
C ARG A 93 20.48 -5.19 4.26
N LEU A 94 21.74 -5.32 4.66
CA LEU A 94 22.42 -6.61 4.74
C LEU A 94 21.77 -7.53 5.78
N ALA A 95 21.38 -7.00 6.93
CA ALA A 95 20.67 -7.75 7.96
C ALA A 95 19.32 -8.28 7.46
N PHE A 96 18.58 -7.48 6.67
CA PHE A 96 17.35 -7.94 6.02
C PHE A 96 17.61 -9.13 5.09
N PHE A 97 18.58 -9.03 4.18
CA PHE A 97 18.91 -10.14 3.28
C PHE A 97 19.38 -11.40 4.03
N ALA A 98 20.21 -11.23 5.08
CA ALA A 98 20.62 -12.32 5.93
C ALA A 98 19.44 -12.98 6.65
N ALA A 99 18.49 -12.18 7.19
CA ALA A 99 17.28 -12.69 7.81
C ALA A 99 16.39 -13.46 6.84
N VAL A 100 16.25 -12.99 5.59
CA VAL A 100 15.51 -13.70 4.54
C VAL A 100 16.19 -15.04 4.21
N LEU A 101 17.52 -15.08 4.08
CA LEU A 101 18.25 -16.33 3.89
C LEU A 101 18.03 -17.30 5.07
N CYS A 102 18.09 -16.79 6.29
CA CYS A 102 17.77 -17.59 7.48
C CYS A 102 16.32 -18.09 7.46
N LEU A 103 15.34 -17.27 7.03
CA LEU A 103 13.94 -17.69 6.88
C LEU A 103 13.80 -18.84 5.86
N ILE A 104 14.50 -18.76 4.73
CA ILE A 104 14.52 -19.80 3.70
C ILE A 104 15.10 -21.11 4.28
N ILE A 105 16.24 -21.05 4.94
CA ILE A 105 16.87 -22.21 5.57
C ILE A 105 15.99 -22.77 6.69
N ALA A 106 15.43 -21.92 7.54
CA ALA A 106 14.55 -22.33 8.63
C ALA A 106 13.27 -23.04 8.15
N SER A 107 12.86 -22.77 6.90
CA SER A 107 11.69 -23.46 6.32
C SER A 107 11.92 -24.97 6.15
N LEU A 108 13.18 -25.42 6.01
CA LEU A 108 13.55 -26.85 5.95
C LEU A 108 13.21 -27.59 7.25
N TYR A 109 13.22 -26.89 8.38
CA TYR A 109 12.94 -27.44 9.71
C TYR A 109 11.49 -27.28 10.15
N THR A 110 10.65 -26.67 9.29
CA THR A 110 9.24 -26.47 9.60
C THR A 110 8.49 -27.80 9.47
N GLN A 111 7.97 -28.30 10.60
CA GLN A 111 7.22 -29.57 10.66
C GLN A 111 5.81 -29.37 10.07
N THR A 112 5.69 -29.48 8.75
CA THR A 112 4.44 -29.39 7.98
C THR A 112 4.56 -30.22 6.70
N ASP A 113 3.44 -30.71 6.19
CA ASP A 113 3.40 -31.48 4.92
C ASP A 113 3.75 -30.63 3.69
N LYS A 114 3.67 -29.30 3.84
CA LYS A 114 3.91 -28.33 2.73
C LYS A 114 4.83 -27.19 3.15
N PRO A 115 6.12 -27.45 3.46
CA PRO A 115 7.04 -26.42 3.96
C PRO A 115 7.26 -25.29 2.97
N PHE A 116 7.31 -25.59 1.66
CA PHE A 116 7.46 -24.57 0.63
C PHE A 116 6.25 -23.64 0.52
N THR A 117 5.03 -24.14 0.78
CA THR A 117 3.83 -23.28 0.87
C THR A 117 3.97 -22.29 2.03
N SER A 118 4.45 -22.75 3.18
CA SER A 118 4.71 -21.88 4.34
C SER A 118 5.75 -20.79 4.03
N LEU A 119 6.82 -21.14 3.33
CA LEU A 119 7.82 -20.18 2.86
C LEU A 119 7.23 -19.20 1.86
N ALA A 120 6.47 -19.67 0.87
CA ALA A 120 5.83 -18.82 -0.14
C ALA A 120 4.90 -17.77 0.50
N TYR A 121 4.06 -18.16 1.47
CA TYR A 121 3.22 -17.21 2.19
C TYR A 121 4.01 -16.24 3.05
N SER A 122 5.12 -16.68 3.66
CA SER A 122 6.02 -15.80 4.41
C SER A 122 6.63 -14.73 3.51
N LEU A 123 7.20 -15.13 2.36
CA LEU A 123 7.78 -14.18 1.39
C LEU A 123 6.72 -13.28 0.75
N THR A 124 5.54 -13.82 0.41
CA THR A 124 4.43 -13.03 -0.12
C THR A 124 3.97 -11.98 0.88
N SER A 125 3.92 -12.29 2.18
CA SER A 125 3.54 -11.32 3.21
C SER A 125 4.51 -10.13 3.28
N LEU A 126 5.82 -10.37 3.10
CA LEU A 126 6.83 -9.31 3.04
C LEU A 126 6.69 -8.48 1.77
N ALA A 127 6.56 -9.13 0.62
CA ALA A 127 6.51 -8.47 -0.69
C ALA A 127 5.18 -7.75 -0.94
N TYR A 128 4.06 -8.30 -0.49
CA TYR A 128 2.73 -7.78 -0.77
C TYR A 128 2.23 -6.80 0.28
N VAL A 129 2.61 -6.97 1.57
CA VAL A 129 2.12 -6.10 2.64
C VAL A 129 3.19 -5.12 3.11
N VAL A 130 4.37 -5.62 3.52
CA VAL A 130 5.36 -4.80 4.21
C VAL A 130 6.11 -3.88 3.24
N PHE A 131 6.58 -4.41 2.12
CA PHE A 131 7.35 -3.63 1.14
C PHE A 131 6.55 -2.46 0.56
N PRO A 132 5.29 -2.62 0.08
CA PRO A 132 4.52 -1.48 -0.37
C PRO A 132 4.33 -0.40 0.69
N LEU A 133 4.00 -0.79 1.91
CA LEU A 133 3.81 0.17 3.00
C LEU A 133 5.12 0.83 3.45
N ALA A 134 6.27 0.17 3.30
CA ALA A 134 7.57 0.79 3.51
C ALA A 134 7.87 1.87 2.46
N LEU A 135 7.42 1.69 1.21
CA LEU A 135 7.57 2.68 0.13
C LEU A 135 6.84 3.99 0.39
N SER A 136 5.87 4.04 1.33
CA SER A 136 5.26 5.29 1.77
C SER A 136 6.30 6.31 2.27
N ASN A 137 7.41 5.84 2.85
CA ASN A 137 8.51 6.70 3.31
C ASN A 137 9.25 7.35 2.13
N VAL A 138 9.43 6.61 1.02
CA VAL A 138 10.06 7.11 -0.21
C VAL A 138 9.16 8.15 -0.87
N LEU A 139 7.86 7.84 -0.99
CA LEU A 139 6.90 8.70 -1.66
C LEU A 139 6.52 9.94 -0.85
N PHE A 140 6.78 9.94 0.46
CA PHE A 140 6.57 11.10 1.31
C PHE A 140 7.43 12.28 0.86
N ASP A 141 8.68 12.03 0.44
CA ASP A 141 9.63 13.08 0.02
C ASP A 141 9.66 13.34 -1.48
N ALA A 142 9.08 12.45 -2.27
CA ALA A 142 9.02 12.59 -3.71
C ALA A 142 8.06 13.69 -4.20
N GLY A 143 7.60 14.58 -3.29
CA GLY A 143 6.68 15.67 -3.61
C GLY A 143 7.30 16.74 -4.48
N ALA A 144 6.46 17.41 -5.27
CA ALA A 144 6.85 18.56 -6.06
C ALA A 144 7.32 19.74 -5.18
N GLU A 145 8.10 20.64 -5.74
CA GLU A 145 8.62 21.83 -5.06
C GLU A 145 7.56 22.76 -4.43
N GLY A 146 6.28 22.52 -4.72
CA GLY A 146 5.11 23.28 -4.22
C GLY A 146 4.59 22.90 -2.83
N GLY A 147 5.08 21.81 -2.22
CA GLY A 147 4.72 21.43 -0.84
C GLY A 147 3.55 20.46 -0.67
N PHE A 148 2.87 20.03 -1.73
CA PHE A 148 1.85 18.98 -1.65
C PHE A 148 2.51 17.62 -1.66
N ASN A 149 2.30 16.87 -0.62
CA ASN A 149 2.88 15.56 -0.46
C ASN A 149 2.31 14.58 -1.50
N LEU A 150 3.18 13.99 -2.34
CA LEU A 150 2.78 13.00 -3.35
C LEU A 150 1.99 11.84 -2.74
N LEU A 151 2.37 11.41 -1.53
CA LEU A 151 1.67 10.36 -0.82
C LEU A 151 0.20 10.77 -0.50
N LEU A 152 -0.04 12.03 -0.13
CA LEU A 152 -1.38 12.54 0.07
C LEU A 152 -2.18 12.57 -1.25
N ALA A 153 -1.54 12.98 -2.36
CA ALA A 153 -2.17 12.94 -3.68
C ALA A 153 -2.62 11.52 -4.06
N VAL A 154 -1.78 10.52 -3.81
CA VAL A 154 -2.12 9.10 -4.03
C VAL A 154 -3.38 8.69 -3.24
N PHE A 155 -3.48 9.08 -1.98
CA PHE A 155 -4.68 8.81 -1.18
C PHE A 155 -5.92 9.53 -1.74
N VAL A 156 -5.79 10.81 -2.08
CA VAL A 156 -6.91 11.59 -2.65
C VAL A 156 -7.37 10.95 -3.97
N PHE A 157 -6.45 10.55 -4.82
CA PHE A 157 -6.77 9.87 -6.09
C PHE A 157 -7.45 8.51 -5.85
N ALA A 158 -6.97 7.72 -4.89
CA ALA A 158 -7.58 6.45 -4.55
C ALA A 158 -9.02 6.63 -4.02
N TRP A 159 -9.23 7.55 -3.09
CA TRP A 159 -10.57 7.83 -2.56
C TRP A 159 -11.52 8.41 -3.61
N CYS A 160 -11.01 9.26 -4.50
CA CYS A 160 -11.77 9.79 -5.63
C CYS A 160 -12.18 8.66 -6.58
N ASN A 161 -11.22 7.82 -6.98
CA ASN A 161 -11.47 6.66 -7.83
C ASN A 161 -12.56 5.76 -7.27
N ASP A 162 -12.44 5.34 -6.01
CA ASP A 162 -13.40 4.44 -5.37
C ASP A 162 -14.80 5.05 -5.26
N THR A 163 -14.86 6.31 -4.84
CA THR A 163 -16.13 7.00 -4.67
C THR A 163 -16.89 7.11 -6.00
N PHE A 164 -16.21 7.56 -7.05
CA PHE A 164 -16.84 7.74 -8.35
C PHE A 164 -17.06 6.43 -9.10
N ALA A 165 -16.15 5.44 -8.92
CA ALA A 165 -16.38 4.10 -9.44
C ALA A 165 -17.64 3.46 -8.82
N TYR A 166 -17.85 3.66 -7.52
CA TYR A 166 -19.06 3.20 -6.85
C TYR A 166 -20.32 3.95 -7.34
N LEU A 167 -20.30 5.28 -7.39
CA LEU A 167 -21.46 6.09 -7.78
C LEU A 167 -21.89 5.81 -9.22
N VAL A 168 -20.93 5.80 -10.16
CA VAL A 168 -21.20 5.51 -11.57
C VAL A 168 -21.59 4.05 -11.75
N GLY A 169 -20.90 3.13 -11.07
CA GLY A 169 -21.20 1.70 -11.13
C GLY A 169 -22.60 1.35 -10.60
N CYS A 170 -23.07 2.01 -9.54
CA CYS A 170 -24.42 1.83 -9.02
C CYS A 170 -25.49 2.36 -9.98
N LYS A 171 -25.22 3.48 -10.69
CA LYS A 171 -26.21 4.13 -11.56
C LYS A 171 -26.23 3.58 -12.98
N PHE A 172 -25.05 3.26 -13.52
CA PHE A 172 -24.88 2.92 -14.93
C PHE A 172 -24.28 1.54 -15.18
N GLY A 173 -23.83 0.81 -14.13
CA GLY A 173 -23.11 -0.45 -14.25
C GLY A 173 -23.95 -1.56 -14.86
N LYS A 174 -23.61 -1.97 -16.08
CA LYS A 174 -24.25 -3.07 -16.84
C LYS A 174 -23.29 -4.23 -17.05
N HIS A 175 -22.02 -3.93 -17.38
CA HIS A 175 -21.01 -4.92 -17.71
C HIS A 175 -20.10 -5.17 -16.52
N ARG A 176 -20.05 -6.42 -16.04
CA ARG A 176 -19.22 -6.78 -14.87
C ARG A 176 -17.74 -6.74 -15.23
N LEU A 177 -16.92 -6.16 -14.34
CA LEU A 177 -15.47 -6.09 -14.52
C LEU A 177 -14.80 -7.44 -14.25
N PHE A 178 -15.16 -8.09 -13.12
CA PHE A 178 -14.60 -9.39 -12.73
C PHE A 178 -15.56 -10.15 -11.80
N GLU A 179 -16.45 -10.97 -12.37
CA GLU A 179 -17.53 -11.65 -11.63
C GLU A 179 -17.02 -12.62 -10.57
N ARG A 180 -15.91 -13.33 -10.87
CA ARG A 180 -15.38 -14.38 -10.01
C ARG A 180 -14.97 -13.91 -8.62
N HIS A 181 -14.38 -12.73 -8.49
CA HIS A 181 -13.81 -12.23 -7.23
C HIS A 181 -14.59 -11.05 -6.68
N SER A 182 -15.12 -10.17 -7.52
CA SER A 182 -15.87 -8.97 -7.14
C SER A 182 -17.06 -8.73 -8.08
N PRO A 183 -18.21 -9.42 -7.86
CA PRO A 183 -19.37 -9.38 -8.77
C PRO A 183 -20.07 -8.01 -8.81
N LYS A 184 -19.72 -7.09 -7.93
CA LYS A 184 -20.32 -5.75 -7.88
C LYS A 184 -19.58 -4.71 -8.71
N LYS A 185 -18.30 -4.94 -9.08
CA LYS A 185 -17.51 -4.01 -9.91
C LYS A 185 -17.96 -4.08 -11.38
N SER A 186 -18.07 -2.93 -12.03
CA SER A 186 -18.47 -2.80 -13.45
C SER A 186 -17.46 -1.97 -14.24
N TRP A 187 -17.41 -2.17 -15.55
CA TRP A 187 -16.57 -1.39 -16.47
C TRP A 187 -16.98 0.08 -16.48
N GLU A 188 -18.28 0.38 -16.44
CA GLU A 188 -18.79 1.74 -16.39
C GLU A 188 -18.33 2.44 -15.11
N GLY A 189 -18.35 1.71 -13.98
CA GLY A 189 -17.80 2.22 -12.72
C GLY A 189 -16.31 2.51 -12.84
N PHE A 190 -15.52 1.58 -13.41
CA PHE A 190 -14.10 1.77 -13.63
C PHE A 190 -13.79 3.03 -14.44
N PHE A 191 -14.44 3.23 -15.58
CA PHE A 191 -14.23 4.43 -16.39
C PHE A 191 -14.71 5.71 -15.70
N GLY A 192 -15.78 5.62 -14.89
CA GLY A 192 -16.25 6.74 -14.07
C GLY A 192 -15.25 7.15 -13.00
N GLY A 193 -14.66 6.19 -12.31
CA GLY A 193 -13.57 6.42 -11.35
C GLY A 193 -12.34 7.03 -12.01
N LEU A 194 -11.89 6.45 -13.13
CA LEU A 194 -10.76 6.94 -13.90
C LEU A 194 -10.93 8.40 -14.35
N ALA A 195 -12.09 8.73 -14.94
CA ALA A 195 -12.38 10.10 -15.37
C ALA A 195 -12.35 11.10 -14.21
N ALA A 196 -12.96 10.74 -13.07
CA ALA A 196 -12.96 11.58 -11.88
C ALA A 196 -11.56 11.77 -11.30
N THR A 197 -10.74 10.72 -11.30
CA THR A 197 -9.36 10.78 -10.80
C THR A 197 -8.46 11.65 -11.71
N LEU A 198 -8.65 11.60 -13.02
CA LEU A 198 -7.97 12.48 -13.97
C LEU A 198 -8.39 13.95 -13.78
N LEU A 199 -9.66 14.23 -13.49
CA LEU A 199 -10.10 15.59 -13.14
C LEU A 199 -9.48 16.05 -11.82
N ALA A 200 -9.43 15.17 -10.82
CA ALA A 200 -8.77 15.48 -9.54
C ALA A 200 -7.28 15.78 -9.70
N SER A 201 -6.57 15.10 -10.61
CA SER A 201 -5.16 15.39 -10.88
C SER A 201 -4.95 16.75 -11.55
N GLY A 202 -5.90 17.22 -12.36
CA GLY A 202 -5.90 18.59 -12.86
C GLY A 202 -6.06 19.64 -11.75
N VAL A 203 -6.88 19.35 -10.73
CA VAL A 203 -7.02 20.21 -9.54
C VAL A 203 -5.71 20.23 -8.73
N VAL A 204 -5.09 19.06 -8.52
CA VAL A 204 -3.79 18.97 -7.83
C VAL A 204 -2.74 19.79 -8.59
N PHE A 205 -2.65 19.64 -9.90
CA PHE A 205 -1.76 20.44 -10.74
C PHE A 205 -2.03 21.95 -10.60
N TRP A 206 -3.29 22.37 -10.56
CA TRP A 206 -3.64 23.78 -10.41
C TRP A 206 -3.20 24.35 -9.04
N ILE A 207 -3.23 23.55 -7.97
CA ILE A 207 -2.81 23.95 -6.64
C ILE A 207 -1.27 23.97 -6.50
N GLU A 208 -0.62 22.91 -7.02
CA GLU A 208 0.82 22.64 -6.78
C GLU A 208 1.72 23.14 -7.90
N GLY A 209 1.18 23.33 -9.09
CA GLY A 209 2.00 23.56 -10.29
C GLY A 209 2.76 22.31 -10.74
N GLY A 210 3.97 22.51 -11.23
CA GLY A 210 4.84 21.43 -11.69
C GLY A 210 4.47 20.92 -13.08
N ASN A 211 4.49 19.60 -13.28
CA ASN A 211 4.22 18.96 -14.57
C ASN A 211 2.86 18.29 -14.59
N LEU A 212 1.94 18.81 -15.44
CA LEU A 212 0.59 18.23 -15.60
C LEU A 212 0.61 16.76 -16.02
N LEU A 213 1.52 16.40 -16.93
CA LEU A 213 1.66 15.02 -17.39
C LEU A 213 2.03 14.08 -16.24
N PHE A 214 2.92 14.51 -15.33
CA PHE A 214 3.29 13.75 -14.14
C PHE A 214 2.06 13.45 -13.29
N TRP A 215 1.26 14.47 -12.93
CA TRP A 215 0.07 14.30 -12.12
C TRP A 215 -0.98 13.40 -12.80
N HIS A 216 -1.14 13.53 -14.13
CA HIS A 216 -2.05 12.67 -14.89
C HIS A 216 -1.56 11.22 -14.94
N LEU A 217 -0.26 10.98 -15.07
CA LEU A 217 0.33 9.63 -15.02
C LEU A 217 0.12 8.99 -13.64
N ILE A 218 0.36 9.73 -12.55
CA ILE A 218 0.09 9.23 -11.20
C ILE A 218 -1.39 8.88 -11.04
N ALA A 219 -2.30 9.76 -11.45
CA ALA A 219 -3.74 9.51 -11.36
C ALA A 219 -4.18 8.28 -12.19
N LEU A 220 -3.62 8.12 -13.39
CA LEU A 220 -3.86 6.96 -14.25
C LEU A 220 -3.42 5.66 -13.58
N ILE A 221 -2.20 5.64 -13.02
CA ILE A 221 -1.65 4.49 -12.30
C ILE A 221 -2.49 4.16 -11.07
N VAL A 222 -2.85 5.16 -10.27
CA VAL A 222 -3.69 4.95 -9.08
C VAL A 222 -5.03 4.34 -9.47
N SER A 223 -5.68 4.85 -10.50
CA SER A 223 -6.99 4.35 -10.94
C SER A 223 -6.91 2.92 -11.50
N ILE A 224 -5.98 2.66 -12.42
CA ILE A 224 -5.85 1.34 -13.05
C ILE A 224 -5.33 0.31 -12.04
N VAL A 225 -4.14 0.54 -11.51
CA VAL A 225 -3.47 -0.43 -10.62
C VAL A 225 -4.24 -0.60 -9.32
N GLY A 226 -4.84 0.46 -8.78
CA GLY A 226 -5.66 0.41 -7.58
C GLY A 226 -6.91 -0.45 -7.76
N THR A 227 -7.61 -0.30 -8.89
CA THR A 227 -8.78 -1.14 -9.19
C THR A 227 -8.41 -2.63 -9.26
N PHE A 228 -7.30 -2.97 -9.91
CA PHE A 228 -6.81 -4.36 -9.98
C PHE A 228 -6.21 -4.83 -8.65
N GLY A 229 -5.62 -3.94 -7.86
CA GLY A 229 -5.10 -4.24 -6.53
C GLY A 229 -6.17 -4.73 -5.56
N ASP A 230 -7.31 -4.03 -5.48
CA ASP A 230 -8.47 -4.48 -4.71
C ASP A 230 -9.01 -5.85 -5.24
N LEU A 231 -8.98 -6.09 -6.56
CA LEU A 231 -9.34 -7.40 -7.09
C LEU A 231 -8.36 -8.51 -6.67
N VAL A 232 -7.07 -8.22 -6.58
CA VAL A 232 -6.04 -9.17 -6.09
C VAL A 232 -6.28 -9.48 -4.61
N GLU A 233 -6.54 -8.46 -3.77
CA GLU A 233 -6.87 -8.66 -2.37
C GLU A 233 -8.18 -9.45 -2.20
N SER A 234 -9.19 -9.13 -2.99
CA SER A 234 -10.46 -9.89 -3.04
C SER A 234 -10.23 -11.35 -3.44
N MET A 235 -9.37 -11.62 -4.43
CA MET A 235 -8.99 -12.98 -4.84
C MET A 235 -8.33 -13.73 -3.67
N PHE A 236 -7.38 -13.13 -2.98
CA PHE A 236 -6.73 -13.71 -1.81
C PHE A 236 -7.76 -14.08 -0.72
N LYS A 237 -8.65 -13.15 -0.36
CA LYS A 237 -9.70 -13.39 0.64
C LYS A 237 -10.63 -14.54 0.24
N ARG A 238 -11.08 -14.60 -1.02
CA ARG A 238 -11.95 -15.69 -1.50
C ARG A 238 -11.24 -17.03 -1.50
N GLN A 239 -9.97 -17.08 -1.91
CA GLN A 239 -9.18 -18.30 -1.86
C GLN A 239 -9.01 -18.81 -0.42
N MET A 240 -8.93 -17.92 0.55
CA MET A 240 -8.81 -18.23 1.96
C MET A 240 -10.17 -18.45 2.67
N GLY A 241 -11.29 -18.45 1.92
CA GLY A 241 -12.63 -18.69 2.47
C GLY A 241 -13.12 -17.56 3.39
N VAL A 242 -12.49 -16.38 3.37
CA VAL A 242 -12.89 -15.23 4.17
C VAL A 242 -13.44 -14.11 3.29
N LYS A 243 -14.19 -13.20 3.90
CA LYS A 243 -14.72 -12.01 3.23
C LYS A 243 -13.94 -10.76 3.62
N ASP A 244 -13.67 -10.58 4.89
CA ASP A 244 -12.98 -9.44 5.47
C ASP A 244 -11.64 -9.93 6.06
N SER A 245 -10.59 -9.12 6.00
CA SER A 245 -9.25 -9.51 6.44
C SER A 245 -9.12 -9.58 7.97
N GLY A 246 -9.99 -8.87 8.69
CA GLY A 246 -10.00 -8.80 10.14
C GLY A 246 -11.17 -8.01 10.69
N ASN A 247 -11.13 -7.72 11.99
CA ASN A 247 -12.16 -6.97 12.70
C ASN A 247 -11.58 -5.81 13.52
N ILE A 248 -10.39 -5.34 13.17
CA ILE A 248 -9.70 -4.25 13.91
C ILE A 248 -10.49 -2.95 13.81
N LEU A 249 -11.08 -2.68 12.64
CA LEU A 249 -11.90 -1.50 12.42
C LEU A 249 -13.39 -1.85 12.51
N PRO A 250 -14.07 -1.49 13.61
CA PRO A 250 -15.46 -1.87 13.83
C PRO A 250 -16.40 -1.40 12.72
N GLY A 251 -17.03 -2.34 12.01
CA GLY A 251 -17.93 -2.08 10.88
C GLY A 251 -17.24 -1.81 9.54
N HIS A 252 -15.89 -1.82 9.50
CA HIS A 252 -15.10 -1.58 8.30
C HIS A 252 -14.11 -2.73 7.95
N GLY A 253 -14.12 -3.83 8.69
CA GLY A 253 -13.23 -4.97 8.44
C GLY A 253 -11.84 -4.79 9.06
N GLY A 254 -10.84 -5.30 8.39
CA GLY A 254 -9.45 -5.23 8.81
C GLY A 254 -8.69 -4.01 8.27
N ILE A 255 -7.43 -3.92 8.66
CA ILE A 255 -6.48 -2.94 8.14
C ILE A 255 -6.17 -3.22 6.67
N LEU A 256 -5.97 -4.48 6.28
CA LEU A 256 -5.74 -4.84 4.87
C LEU A 256 -6.89 -4.38 3.98
N ASP A 257 -8.16 -4.54 4.43
CA ASP A 257 -9.34 -4.08 3.69
C ASP A 257 -9.40 -2.56 3.45
N ARG A 258 -8.56 -1.77 4.12
CA ARG A 258 -8.51 -0.30 3.99
C ARG A 258 -7.29 0.20 3.22
N PHE A 259 -6.27 -0.62 3.12
CA PHE A 259 -5.03 -0.30 2.42
C PHE A 259 -4.80 -1.18 1.19
N ASP A 260 -5.76 -2.04 0.82
CA ASP A 260 -5.73 -2.98 -0.30
C ASP A 260 -5.26 -2.36 -1.62
N ILE A 261 -5.83 -1.21 -2.00
CA ILE A 261 -5.44 -0.43 -3.17
C ILE A 261 -3.96 -0.02 -3.08
N LEU A 262 -3.53 0.44 -1.91
CA LEU A 262 -2.19 0.97 -1.71
C LEU A 262 -1.10 -0.09 -1.78
N LEU A 263 -1.42 -1.35 -1.45
CA LEU A 263 -0.46 -2.46 -1.53
C LEU A 263 0.07 -2.67 -2.95
N THR A 264 -0.68 -2.28 -3.96
CA THR A 264 -0.26 -2.37 -5.37
C THR A 264 0.10 -1.01 -5.97
N VAL A 265 -0.57 0.05 -5.53
CA VAL A 265 -0.38 1.41 -6.04
C VAL A 265 0.96 2.00 -5.61
N LEU A 266 1.37 1.85 -4.34
CA LEU A 266 2.63 2.45 -3.87
C LEU A 266 3.85 1.95 -4.65
N PRO A 267 4.04 0.64 -4.91
CA PRO A 267 5.12 0.18 -5.79
C PRO A 267 5.03 0.72 -7.22
N ALA A 268 3.81 0.78 -7.79
CA ALA A 268 3.62 1.27 -9.14
C ALA A 268 3.92 2.77 -9.28
N VAL A 269 3.48 3.57 -8.31
CA VAL A 269 3.79 5.00 -8.24
C VAL A 269 5.28 5.22 -8.05
N TRP A 270 5.93 4.46 -7.17
CA TRP A 270 7.38 4.52 -6.99
C TRP A 270 8.13 4.29 -8.30
N ILE A 271 7.77 3.26 -9.07
CA ILE A 271 8.38 3.00 -10.40
C ILE A 271 8.21 4.21 -11.32
N VAL A 272 7.03 4.84 -11.36
CA VAL A 272 6.78 6.02 -12.20
C VAL A 272 7.63 7.20 -11.76
N VAL A 273 7.75 7.44 -10.46
CA VAL A 273 8.59 8.51 -9.91
C VAL A 273 10.05 8.31 -10.29
N GLU A 274 10.59 7.11 -10.12
CA GLU A 274 11.98 6.79 -10.50
C GLU A 274 12.22 6.98 -12.00
N LEU A 275 11.31 6.48 -12.85
CA LEU A 275 11.42 6.66 -14.31
C LEU A 275 11.34 8.13 -14.70
N PHE A 276 10.43 8.89 -14.09
CA PHE A 276 10.29 10.31 -14.38
C PHE A 276 11.55 11.10 -13.97
N THR A 277 12.11 10.79 -12.82
CA THR A 277 13.35 11.40 -12.34
C THR A 277 14.53 11.06 -13.26
N MET A 278 14.66 9.81 -13.70
CA MET A 278 15.70 9.39 -14.63
C MET A 278 15.61 10.12 -16.01
N ILE A 279 14.37 10.33 -16.50
CA ILE A 279 14.14 11.01 -17.78
C ILE A 279 14.45 12.51 -17.65
N THR A 280 14.00 13.15 -16.58
CA THR A 280 14.26 14.59 -16.36
C THR A 280 15.74 14.88 -16.15
N TRP A 281 16.47 14.01 -15.44
CA TRP A 281 17.93 14.13 -15.27
C TRP A 281 18.68 14.09 -16.60
N LYS A 282 18.29 13.19 -17.52
CA LYS A 282 18.89 13.10 -18.86
C LYS A 282 18.61 14.30 -19.77
N MET A 283 17.59 15.10 -19.47
CA MET A 283 17.26 16.29 -20.25
C MET A 283 18.02 17.54 -19.75
N ILE A 284 18.62 17.48 -18.57
CA ILE A 284 19.34 18.60 -17.95
C ILE A 284 20.85 18.47 -18.14
N TYR A 285 21.36 17.25 -18.34
CA TYR A 285 22.77 16.91 -18.59
C TYR A 285 22.96 16.19 -19.92
#